data_7086005cfc16a4ac1c63662532bf24c9
#
_entry.id   7086005cfc16a4ac1c63662532bf24c9
#
_cell.length_a   1.000
_cell.length_b   1.000
_cell.length_c   1.000
_cell.angle_alpha   90.00
_cell.angle_beta   90.00
_cell.angle_gamma   90.00
#
_symmetry.space_group_name_H-M   'P 1'
#
loop_
_entity.id
_entity.type
_entity.pdbx_description
1 polymer ?
#
loop_
_entity_poly.entity_id
_entity_poly.type
_entity_poly.pdbx_seq_one_letter_code
_entity_poly.pdbx_strand_id
1 'polypeptide(L)'
;MVELDEFPKHADLAVECAPASLLEKICRPMLEAGKQVMVLSCGALLPRPDLIELAKAHGGRILVPTGALLGLDAVAAAAEGKIYSVKMTTRKPPVGLVGAPHLVKNNISVEGLNTAKLVFSGTAREAAAGFPANVNVAAALSLAGIGPDKTMIDIWADPAMTRNCHSIEVDSDSARFTLSIENIPSENPKTGKNVALSVIAALRKMHAPLAVGT
;
A
#
# COMPACT_ATOMS: atom_id res chain seq x y z
N MET A 1 4.24 -27.60 -9.22
CA MET A 1 4.44 -26.19 -9.61
C MET A 1 3.60 -26.03 -10.86
N VAL A 2 2.82 -24.97 -10.97
CA VAL A 2 1.97 -24.68 -12.13
C VAL A 2 2.37 -23.34 -12.73
N GLU A 3 2.14 -23.15 -14.02
CA GLU A 3 2.38 -21.88 -14.69
C GLU A 3 1.35 -20.83 -14.25
N LEU A 4 1.68 -19.53 -14.37
CA LEU A 4 0.83 -18.45 -13.85
C LEU A 4 -0.54 -18.35 -14.55
N ASP A 5 -0.60 -18.67 -15.82
CA ASP A 5 -1.82 -18.70 -16.63
C ASP A 5 -2.74 -19.88 -16.29
N GLU A 6 -2.23 -20.87 -15.60
CA GLU A 6 -2.99 -22.02 -15.13
C GLU A 6 -3.61 -21.83 -13.73
N PHE A 7 -3.19 -20.79 -12.98
CA PHE A 7 -3.70 -20.53 -11.62
C PHE A 7 -5.23 -20.59 -11.51
N PRO A 8 -6.02 -20.03 -12.44
CA PRO A 8 -7.49 -20.08 -12.33
C PRO A 8 -8.09 -21.48 -12.34
N LYS A 9 -7.36 -22.49 -12.87
CA LYS A 9 -7.81 -23.89 -12.85
C LYS A 9 -7.64 -24.56 -11.49
N HIS A 10 -6.78 -23.99 -10.62
CA HIS A 10 -6.32 -24.62 -9.39
C HIS A 10 -6.68 -23.84 -8.12
N ALA A 11 -7.08 -22.56 -8.24
CA ALA A 11 -7.39 -21.72 -7.09
C ALA A 11 -8.51 -20.73 -7.40
N ASP A 12 -9.26 -20.36 -6.36
CA ASP A 12 -10.26 -19.29 -6.40
C ASP A 12 -9.70 -17.95 -5.91
N LEU A 13 -8.56 -18.00 -5.19
CA LEU A 13 -7.83 -16.84 -4.71
C LEU A 13 -6.34 -17.05 -4.93
N ALA A 14 -5.67 -16.11 -5.60
CA ALA A 14 -4.22 -16.00 -5.63
C ALA A 14 -3.75 -14.91 -4.65
N VAL A 15 -2.70 -15.20 -3.86
CA VAL A 15 -2.04 -14.19 -3.01
C VAL A 15 -0.74 -13.77 -3.69
N GLU A 16 -0.68 -12.55 -4.20
CA GLU A 16 0.49 -12.01 -4.88
C GLU A 16 1.51 -11.53 -3.83
N CYS A 17 2.62 -12.26 -3.72
CA CYS A 17 3.78 -11.96 -2.88
C CYS A 17 5.07 -11.91 -3.71
N ALA A 18 4.95 -11.58 -4.99
CA ALA A 18 6.01 -11.59 -5.98
C ALA A 18 6.60 -10.18 -6.20
N PRO A 19 7.70 -10.04 -6.97
CA PRO A 19 8.15 -8.74 -7.44
C PRO A 19 7.05 -8.02 -8.23
N ALA A 20 6.91 -6.70 -8.00
CA ALA A 20 5.88 -5.86 -8.61
C ALA A 20 5.78 -5.98 -10.16
N SER A 21 6.88 -6.30 -10.82
CA SER A 21 6.92 -6.54 -12.28
C SER A 21 6.12 -7.76 -12.74
N LEU A 22 5.75 -8.65 -11.84
CA LEU A 22 4.94 -9.84 -12.13
C LEU A 22 3.45 -9.62 -11.84
N LEU A 23 3.06 -8.47 -11.28
CA LEU A 23 1.69 -8.19 -10.87
C LEU A 23 0.68 -8.52 -11.98
N GLU A 24 0.90 -7.98 -13.18
CA GLU A 24 -0.01 -8.20 -14.30
C GLU A 24 -0.14 -9.68 -14.68
N LYS A 25 0.99 -10.37 -14.75
CA LYS A 25 1.02 -11.80 -15.14
C LYS A 25 0.27 -12.68 -14.14
N ILE A 26 0.22 -12.26 -12.86
CA ILE A 26 -0.51 -12.99 -11.82
C ILE A 26 -1.98 -12.57 -11.80
N CYS A 27 -2.26 -11.26 -11.86
CA CYS A 27 -3.63 -10.75 -11.73
C CYS A 27 -4.49 -11.07 -12.96
N ARG A 28 -3.98 -10.82 -14.17
CA ARG A 28 -4.77 -10.90 -15.40
C ARG A 28 -5.50 -12.23 -15.57
N PRO A 29 -4.83 -13.40 -15.57
CA PRO A 29 -5.53 -14.67 -15.79
C PRO A 29 -6.58 -14.96 -14.70
N MET A 30 -6.31 -14.60 -13.44
CA MET A 30 -7.26 -14.77 -12.35
C MET A 30 -8.49 -13.90 -12.53
N LEU A 31 -8.31 -12.63 -12.88
CA LEU A 31 -9.40 -11.67 -13.04
C LEU A 31 -10.26 -11.99 -14.28
N GLU A 32 -9.65 -12.39 -15.41
CA GLU A 32 -10.36 -12.85 -16.61
C GLU A 32 -11.22 -14.10 -16.35
N ALA A 33 -10.80 -14.93 -15.41
CA ALA A 33 -11.58 -16.10 -14.96
C ALA A 33 -12.63 -15.76 -13.87
N GLY A 34 -12.84 -14.49 -13.53
CA GLY A 34 -13.78 -14.08 -12.48
C GLY A 34 -13.32 -14.44 -11.06
N LYS A 35 -12.03 -14.71 -10.87
CA LYS A 35 -11.44 -15.13 -9.60
C LYS A 35 -10.91 -13.95 -8.79
N GLN A 36 -10.38 -14.24 -7.60
CA GLN A 36 -9.89 -13.23 -6.67
C GLN A 36 -8.36 -13.18 -6.66
N VAL A 37 -7.81 -11.97 -6.47
CA VAL A 37 -6.39 -11.78 -6.23
C VAL A 37 -6.19 -10.87 -5.02
N MET A 38 -5.40 -11.32 -4.05
CA MET A 38 -4.93 -10.48 -2.95
C MET A 38 -3.56 -9.93 -3.33
N VAL A 39 -3.46 -8.61 -3.42
CA VAL A 39 -2.29 -7.91 -3.95
C VAL A 39 -1.51 -7.24 -2.82
N LEU A 40 -0.24 -7.64 -2.63
CA LEU A 40 0.67 -7.00 -1.68
C LEU A 40 1.50 -5.90 -2.35
N SER A 41 1.81 -6.04 -3.62
CA SER A 41 2.51 -5.03 -4.42
C SER A 41 1.54 -3.92 -4.90
N CYS A 42 0.67 -3.41 -3.99
CA CYS A 42 -0.43 -2.52 -4.36
C CYS A 42 0.02 -1.19 -4.98
N GLY A 43 1.26 -0.76 -4.76
CA GLY A 43 1.85 0.38 -5.48
C GLY A 43 1.87 0.18 -7.00
N ALA A 44 2.02 -1.05 -7.46
CA ALA A 44 1.99 -1.40 -8.87
C ALA A 44 0.57 -1.41 -9.49
N LEU A 45 -0.49 -1.32 -8.67
CA LEU A 45 -1.86 -1.14 -9.15
C LEU A 45 -2.14 0.31 -9.60
N LEU A 46 -1.43 1.31 -9.05
CA LEU A 46 -1.72 2.72 -9.33
C LEU A 46 -1.62 3.09 -10.83
N PRO A 47 -0.63 2.58 -11.59
CA PRO A 47 -0.58 2.79 -13.04
C PRO A 47 -1.45 1.81 -13.84
N ARG A 48 -2.22 0.92 -13.18
CA ARG A 48 -2.95 -0.18 -13.82
C ARG A 48 -4.47 -0.15 -13.53
N PRO A 49 -5.17 0.94 -13.88
CA PRO A 49 -6.64 0.98 -13.76
C PRO A 49 -7.32 -0.09 -14.62
N ASP A 50 -6.67 -0.55 -15.69
CA ASP A 50 -7.14 -1.61 -16.56
C ASP A 50 -7.40 -2.93 -15.81
N LEU A 51 -6.63 -3.27 -14.78
CA LEU A 51 -6.87 -4.47 -13.97
C LEU A 51 -8.14 -4.35 -13.10
N ILE A 52 -8.46 -3.13 -12.66
CA ILE A 52 -9.70 -2.88 -11.90
C ILE A 52 -10.91 -3.02 -12.84
N GLU A 53 -10.83 -2.45 -14.04
CA GLU A 53 -11.90 -2.59 -15.04
C GLU A 53 -12.05 -4.04 -15.51
N LEU A 54 -10.94 -4.78 -15.64
CA LEU A 54 -10.95 -6.20 -15.95
C LEU A 54 -11.69 -7.01 -14.88
N ALA A 55 -11.39 -6.74 -13.59
CA ALA A 55 -12.10 -7.35 -12.46
C ALA A 55 -13.60 -7.10 -12.53
N LYS A 56 -14.02 -5.85 -12.78
CA LYS A 56 -15.44 -5.49 -12.93
C LYS A 56 -16.10 -6.24 -14.09
N ALA A 57 -15.44 -6.29 -15.25
CA ALA A 57 -15.99 -6.90 -16.47
C ALA A 57 -16.23 -8.40 -16.33
N HIS A 58 -15.41 -9.10 -15.55
CA HIS A 58 -15.45 -10.55 -15.40
C HIS A 58 -16.00 -11.02 -14.03
N GLY A 59 -16.41 -10.11 -13.14
CA GLY A 59 -16.86 -10.47 -11.78
C GLY A 59 -15.72 -10.93 -10.87
N GLY A 60 -14.48 -10.65 -11.23
CA GLY A 60 -13.30 -10.89 -10.40
C GLY A 60 -13.16 -9.86 -9.28
N ARG A 61 -12.22 -10.10 -8.36
CA ARG A 61 -12.01 -9.19 -7.23
C ARG A 61 -10.53 -9.00 -6.91
N ILE A 62 -10.13 -7.74 -6.73
CA ILE A 62 -8.82 -7.37 -6.21
C ILE A 62 -8.97 -7.02 -4.73
N LEU A 63 -8.20 -7.68 -3.87
CA LEU A 63 -8.14 -7.45 -2.43
C LEU A 63 -6.79 -6.84 -2.09
N VAL A 64 -6.79 -5.73 -1.38
CA VAL A 64 -5.56 -5.11 -0.85
C VAL A 64 -5.60 -5.21 0.67
N PRO A 65 -4.74 -6.04 1.28
CA PRO A 65 -4.69 -6.15 2.75
C PRO A 65 -4.12 -4.87 3.35
N THR A 66 -4.36 -4.65 4.64
CA THR A 66 -3.89 -3.45 5.36
C THR A 66 -2.37 -3.29 5.30
N GLY A 67 -1.63 -4.41 5.24
CA GLY A 67 -0.18 -4.41 5.10
C GLY A 67 0.53 -3.83 6.33
N ALA A 68 1.41 -2.87 6.08
CA ALA A 68 2.15 -2.15 7.11
C ALA A 68 1.41 -0.89 7.61
N LEU A 69 0.13 -0.73 7.26
CA LEU A 69 -0.70 0.41 7.65
C LEU A 69 -1.77 -0.02 8.65
N LEU A 70 -2.68 0.88 9.00
CA LEU A 70 -3.85 0.64 9.84
C LEU A 70 -5.01 1.54 9.38
N GLY A 71 -6.23 1.22 9.84
CA GLY A 71 -7.41 2.08 9.69
C GLY A 71 -7.88 2.28 8.24
N LEU A 72 -7.52 1.41 7.30
CA LEU A 72 -8.03 1.50 5.93
C LEU A 72 -9.55 1.33 5.88
N ASP A 73 -10.13 0.59 6.81
CA ASP A 73 -11.57 0.45 7.02
C ASP A 73 -12.23 1.78 7.44
N ALA A 74 -11.59 2.53 8.35
CA ALA A 74 -12.07 3.85 8.74
C ALA A 74 -12.00 4.86 7.58
N VAL A 75 -10.91 4.79 6.78
CA VAL A 75 -10.76 5.64 5.59
C VAL A 75 -11.80 5.27 4.53
N ALA A 76 -12.03 3.98 4.29
CA ALA A 76 -13.04 3.50 3.34
C ALA A 76 -14.46 3.91 3.78
N ALA A 77 -14.76 3.81 5.08
CA ALA A 77 -16.05 4.28 5.62
C ALA A 77 -16.23 5.80 5.43
N ALA A 78 -15.20 6.61 5.68
CA ALA A 78 -15.24 8.05 5.43
C ALA A 78 -15.40 8.39 3.93
N ALA A 79 -14.91 7.52 3.04
CA ALA A 79 -15.01 7.70 1.60
C ALA A 79 -16.43 7.44 1.03
N GLU A 80 -17.30 6.78 1.78
CA GLU A 80 -18.74 6.69 1.43
C GLU A 80 -19.46 8.05 1.55
N GLY A 81 -18.90 8.98 2.35
CA GLY A 81 -19.28 10.39 2.42
C GLY A 81 -18.33 11.27 1.61
N LYS A 82 -18.03 12.46 2.14
CA LYS A 82 -17.12 13.40 1.50
C LYS A 82 -15.85 13.58 2.32
N ILE A 83 -14.73 13.09 1.80
CA ILE A 83 -13.41 13.39 2.37
C ILE A 83 -12.91 14.73 1.81
N TYR A 84 -12.48 15.62 2.67
CA TYR A 84 -11.88 16.91 2.32
C TYR A 84 -10.36 16.80 2.10
N SER A 85 -9.68 16.01 2.94
CA SER A 85 -8.24 15.77 2.78
C SER A 85 -7.80 14.44 3.38
N VAL A 86 -6.79 13.83 2.75
CA VAL A 86 -6.03 12.69 3.27
C VAL A 86 -4.55 13.04 3.17
N LYS A 87 -3.85 12.97 4.28
CA LYS A 87 -2.41 13.16 4.34
C LYS A 87 -1.75 12.02 5.10
N MET A 88 -0.64 11.50 4.58
CA MET A 88 0.22 10.56 5.29
C MET A 88 1.62 11.14 5.44
N THR A 89 2.13 11.13 6.65
CA THR A 89 3.53 11.42 6.97
C THR A 89 4.25 10.11 7.26
N THR A 90 5.29 9.82 6.49
CA THR A 90 6.17 8.66 6.68
C THR A 90 7.51 9.12 7.19
N ARG A 91 7.97 8.59 8.33
CA ARG A 91 9.34 8.77 8.85
C ARG A 91 10.07 7.44 8.83
N LYS A 92 11.30 7.45 8.29
CA LYS A 92 12.12 6.25 8.15
C LYS A 92 13.57 6.54 8.48
N PRO A 93 14.31 5.52 8.96
CA PRO A 93 15.77 5.61 8.99
C PRO A 93 16.31 5.96 7.60
N PRO A 94 17.34 6.84 7.49
CA PRO A 94 17.91 7.26 6.20
C PRO A 94 18.33 6.11 5.30
N VAL A 95 18.89 5.03 5.88
CA VAL A 95 19.33 3.83 5.15
C VAL A 95 18.23 3.18 4.33
N GLY A 96 16.97 3.26 4.77
CA GLY A 96 15.80 2.70 4.07
C GLY A 96 15.37 3.51 2.83
N LEU A 97 15.97 4.68 2.61
CA LEU A 97 15.66 5.59 1.50
C LEU A 97 16.80 5.73 0.50
N VAL A 98 18.01 5.25 0.83
CA VAL A 98 19.18 5.32 -0.05
C VAL A 98 18.86 4.66 -1.40
N GLY A 99 19.25 5.36 -2.49
CA GLY A 99 19.05 4.88 -3.86
C GLY A 99 17.62 5.01 -4.40
N ALA A 100 16.70 5.65 -3.67
CA ALA A 100 15.37 5.92 -4.20
C ALA A 100 15.45 6.83 -5.45
N PRO A 101 14.72 6.51 -6.54
CA PRO A 101 14.78 7.27 -7.80
C PRO A 101 14.60 8.77 -7.64
N HIS A 102 13.68 9.20 -6.77
CA HIS A 102 13.46 10.61 -6.48
C HIS A 102 14.70 11.29 -5.88
N LEU A 103 15.36 10.62 -4.93
CA LEU A 103 16.55 11.16 -4.28
C LEU A 103 17.70 11.30 -5.29
N VAL A 104 17.91 10.28 -6.11
CA VAL A 104 18.95 10.27 -7.16
C VAL A 104 18.70 11.38 -8.17
N LYS A 105 17.46 11.47 -8.71
CA LYS A 105 17.06 12.46 -9.72
C LYS A 105 17.25 13.91 -9.23
N ASN A 106 17.00 14.16 -7.94
CA ASN A 106 17.02 15.50 -7.36
C ASN A 106 18.32 15.80 -6.58
N ASN A 107 19.34 14.92 -6.64
CA ASN A 107 20.60 15.05 -5.92
C ASN A 107 20.41 15.25 -4.39
N ILE A 108 19.42 14.55 -3.79
CA ILE A 108 19.13 14.63 -2.36
C ILE A 108 19.92 13.57 -1.63
N SER A 109 20.91 13.98 -0.85
CA SER A 109 21.62 13.06 0.06
C SER A 109 20.84 12.90 1.37
N VAL A 110 20.82 11.67 1.86
CA VAL A 110 20.31 11.28 3.18
C VAL A 110 21.43 10.70 4.07
N GLU A 111 22.67 10.73 3.61
CA GLU A 111 23.82 10.27 4.36
C GLU A 111 24.29 11.35 5.34
N GLY A 112 24.77 10.93 6.51
CA GLY A 112 25.33 11.83 7.52
C GLY A 112 24.33 12.82 8.13
N LEU A 113 23.02 12.57 8.04
CA LEU A 113 21.99 13.40 8.66
C LEU A 113 22.08 13.33 10.19
N ASN A 114 22.10 14.49 10.85
CA ASN A 114 22.01 14.64 12.30
C ASN A 114 20.59 14.99 12.77
N THR A 115 19.74 15.46 11.86
CA THR A 115 18.34 15.84 12.12
C THR A 115 17.43 15.30 11.03
N ALA A 116 16.12 15.20 11.33
CA ALA A 116 15.14 14.77 10.36
C ALA A 116 15.07 15.74 9.16
N LYS A 117 15.02 15.18 7.94
CA LYS A 117 14.95 15.93 6.68
C LYS A 117 13.74 15.48 5.89
N LEU A 118 12.89 16.45 5.50
CA LEU A 118 11.83 16.21 4.51
C LEU A 118 12.51 15.99 3.15
N VAL A 119 12.29 14.81 2.58
CA VAL A 119 12.91 14.41 1.30
C VAL A 119 11.92 14.32 0.15
N PHE A 120 10.62 14.33 0.47
CA PHE A 120 9.55 14.35 -0.51
C PHE A 120 8.27 14.91 0.10
N SER A 121 7.54 15.72 -0.67
CA SER A 121 6.17 16.13 -0.42
C SER A 121 5.43 16.19 -1.76
N GLY A 122 4.31 15.48 -1.88
CA GLY A 122 3.55 15.39 -3.13
C GLY A 122 2.43 14.36 -3.02
N THR A 123 1.84 13.99 -4.15
CA THR A 123 0.74 13.03 -4.22
C THR A 123 1.23 11.58 -4.04
N ALA A 124 0.30 10.67 -3.70
CA ALA A 124 0.62 9.24 -3.61
C ALA A 124 1.09 8.68 -4.96
N ARG A 125 0.59 9.19 -6.09
CA ARG A 125 1.05 8.82 -7.44
C ARG A 125 2.50 9.21 -7.67
N GLU A 126 2.88 10.44 -7.32
CA GLU A 126 4.26 10.91 -7.43
C GLU A 126 5.21 10.16 -6.48
N ALA A 127 4.73 9.87 -5.25
CA ALA A 127 5.46 9.04 -4.31
C ALA A 127 5.72 7.64 -4.86
N ALA A 128 4.73 7.04 -5.56
CA ALA A 128 4.87 5.73 -6.20
C ALA A 128 5.97 5.71 -7.26
N ALA A 129 6.05 6.75 -8.08
CA ALA A 129 7.08 6.88 -9.10
C ALA A 129 8.47 7.13 -8.49
N GLY A 130 8.54 7.96 -7.42
CA GLY A 130 9.81 8.36 -6.80
C GLY A 130 10.40 7.36 -5.82
N PHE A 131 9.58 6.52 -5.20
CA PHE A 131 9.95 5.59 -4.12
C PHE A 131 9.30 4.21 -4.29
N PRO A 132 9.46 3.51 -5.42
CA PRO A 132 8.69 2.28 -5.73
C PRO A 132 8.87 1.16 -4.70
N ALA A 133 9.99 1.11 -4.00
CA ALA A 133 10.25 0.12 -2.95
C ALA A 133 9.56 0.44 -1.60
N ASN A 134 8.93 1.62 -1.47
CA ASN A 134 8.44 2.15 -0.19
C ASN A 134 6.97 2.62 -0.23
N VAL A 135 6.27 2.36 -1.33
CA VAL A 135 5.04 3.09 -1.65
C VAL A 135 3.75 2.31 -1.38
N ASN A 136 3.83 1.01 -1.08
CA ASN A 136 2.62 0.19 -0.92
C ASN A 136 1.65 0.76 0.14
N VAL A 137 2.17 1.35 1.22
CA VAL A 137 1.33 2.00 2.25
C VAL A 137 0.59 3.23 1.71
N ALA A 138 1.26 4.08 0.91
CA ALA A 138 0.64 5.24 0.29
C ALA A 138 -0.41 4.83 -0.78
N ALA A 139 -0.10 3.79 -1.54
CA ALA A 139 -1.02 3.22 -2.52
C ALA A 139 -2.27 2.64 -1.84
N ALA A 140 -2.10 1.81 -0.80
CA ALA A 140 -3.23 1.25 -0.06
C ALA A 140 -4.13 2.34 0.53
N LEU A 141 -3.55 3.36 1.16
CA LEU A 141 -4.30 4.50 1.69
C LEU A 141 -5.07 5.24 0.60
N SER A 142 -4.42 5.52 -0.53
CA SER A 142 -5.05 6.25 -1.63
C SER A 142 -6.20 5.46 -2.29
N LEU A 143 -6.05 4.14 -2.40
CA LEU A 143 -7.09 3.26 -2.94
C LEU A 143 -8.28 3.10 -1.99
N ALA A 144 -8.05 3.17 -0.69
CA ALA A 144 -9.12 3.15 0.31
C ALA A 144 -9.88 4.49 0.43
N GLY A 145 -9.25 5.60 0.03
CA GLY A 145 -9.78 6.96 0.21
C GLY A 145 -10.12 7.66 -1.09
N ILE A 146 -9.49 8.82 -1.31
CA ILE A 146 -9.82 9.79 -2.38
C ILE A 146 -8.97 9.66 -3.64
N GLY A 147 -8.26 8.56 -3.78
CA GLY A 147 -7.42 8.27 -4.93
C GLY A 147 -6.01 8.84 -4.84
N PRO A 148 -5.10 8.35 -5.72
CA PRO A 148 -3.67 8.64 -5.63
C PRO A 148 -3.28 10.07 -5.99
N ASP A 149 -4.12 10.79 -6.69
CA ASP A 149 -3.85 12.18 -7.14
C ASP A 149 -4.26 13.22 -6.09
N LYS A 150 -5.06 12.83 -5.09
CA LYS A 150 -5.55 13.72 -4.01
C LYS A 150 -5.01 13.36 -2.64
N THR A 151 -4.46 12.16 -2.47
CA THR A 151 -3.83 11.73 -1.22
C THR A 151 -2.41 12.29 -1.16
N MET A 152 -2.12 13.12 -0.14
CA MET A 152 -0.82 13.77 0.03
C MET A 152 0.12 12.93 0.89
N ILE A 153 1.38 12.89 0.52
CA ILE A 153 2.41 12.08 1.16
C ILE A 153 3.63 12.95 1.46
N ASP A 154 4.02 12.99 2.74
CA ASP A 154 5.32 13.52 3.17
C ASP A 154 6.26 12.36 3.56
N ILE A 155 7.48 12.35 3.03
CA ILE A 155 8.51 11.35 3.38
C ILE A 155 9.68 12.06 4.05
N TRP A 156 10.02 11.62 5.25
CA TRP A 156 11.10 12.13 6.07
C TRP A 156 12.20 11.07 6.24
N ALA A 157 13.42 11.44 5.96
CA ALA A 157 14.62 10.72 6.40
C ALA A 157 14.94 11.19 7.83
N ASP A 158 14.83 10.32 8.81
CA ASP A 158 14.96 10.68 10.21
C ASP A 158 15.97 9.75 10.90
N PRO A 159 17.19 10.25 11.23
CA PRO A 159 18.23 9.43 11.86
C PRO A 159 17.88 8.96 13.28
N ALA A 160 16.94 9.59 13.95
CA ALA A 160 16.47 9.16 15.27
C ALA A 160 15.53 7.95 15.20
N MET A 161 15.03 7.60 14.00
CA MET A 161 14.10 6.48 13.83
C MET A 161 14.83 5.15 13.72
N THR A 162 14.35 4.15 14.44
CA THR A 162 14.76 2.74 14.30
C THR A 162 13.67 1.89 13.63
N ARG A 163 12.48 2.50 13.40
CA ARG A 163 11.29 1.88 12.83
C ARG A 163 10.74 2.71 11.67
N ASN A 164 9.97 2.07 10.81
CA ASN A 164 9.15 2.78 9.83
C ASN A 164 7.87 3.27 10.53
N CYS A 165 7.72 4.58 10.67
CA CYS A 165 6.58 5.22 11.30
C CYS A 165 5.68 5.86 10.24
N HIS A 166 4.37 5.64 10.35
CA HIS A 166 3.38 6.26 9.49
C HIS A 166 2.32 6.93 10.33
N SER A 167 1.99 8.19 10.03
CA SER A 167 0.85 8.92 10.56
C SER A 167 -0.08 9.28 9.42
N ILE A 168 -1.37 9.00 9.59
CA ILE A 168 -2.43 9.33 8.64
C ILE A 168 -3.33 10.37 9.29
N GLU A 169 -3.64 11.41 8.56
CA GLU A 169 -4.62 12.44 8.94
C GLU A 169 -5.72 12.45 7.88
N VAL A 170 -6.97 12.30 8.32
CA VAL A 170 -8.15 12.37 7.47
C VAL A 170 -9.09 13.43 8.01
N ASP A 171 -9.57 14.29 7.11
CA ASP A 171 -10.64 15.24 7.37
C ASP A 171 -11.79 14.99 6.41
N SER A 172 -13.00 14.74 6.95
CA SER A 172 -14.20 14.40 6.19
C SER A 172 -15.43 15.07 6.78
N ASP A 173 -16.56 14.96 6.09
CA ASP A 173 -17.85 15.46 6.58
C ASP A 173 -18.42 14.66 7.75
N SER A 174 -17.94 13.43 7.94
CA SER A 174 -18.40 12.52 8.99
C SER A 174 -17.48 12.47 10.21
N ALA A 175 -16.16 12.66 10.02
CA ALA A 175 -15.18 12.58 11.08
C ALA A 175 -13.86 13.24 10.70
N ARG A 176 -13.12 13.70 11.71
CA ARG A 176 -11.70 14.00 11.60
C ARG A 176 -10.94 13.09 12.53
N PHE A 177 -9.93 12.39 11.98
CA PHE A 177 -9.15 11.45 12.79
C PHE A 177 -7.69 11.40 12.36
N THR A 178 -6.85 11.00 13.31
CA THR A 178 -5.43 10.72 13.09
C THR A 178 -5.11 9.33 13.57
N LEU A 179 -4.38 8.58 12.75
CA LEU A 179 -3.93 7.22 13.04
C LEU A 179 -2.41 7.18 12.94
N SER A 180 -1.76 6.42 13.83
CA SER A 180 -0.29 6.31 13.85
C SER A 180 0.13 4.87 14.06
N ILE A 181 1.19 4.43 13.37
CA ILE A 181 1.78 3.11 13.52
C ILE A 181 3.31 3.18 13.44
N GLU A 182 3.96 2.42 14.31
CA GLU A 182 5.40 2.19 14.31
C GLU A 182 5.69 0.74 13.98
N ASN A 183 6.10 0.47 12.75
CA ASN A 183 6.33 -0.89 12.28
C ASN A 183 7.67 -1.45 12.76
N ILE A 184 7.62 -2.61 13.39
CA ILE A 184 8.83 -3.41 13.68
C ILE A 184 9.29 -4.03 12.36
N PRO A 185 10.57 -3.81 11.94
CA PRO A 185 11.09 -4.44 10.74
C PRO A 185 11.02 -5.96 10.80
N SER A 186 10.74 -6.61 9.68
CA SER A 186 10.91 -8.05 9.52
C SER A 186 12.38 -8.38 9.24
N GLU A 187 12.71 -9.63 8.93
CA GLU A 187 14.03 -10.04 8.44
C GLU A 187 14.42 -9.26 7.17
N ASN A 188 13.45 -8.94 6.33
CA ASN A 188 13.63 -7.97 5.25
C ASN A 188 13.40 -6.54 5.80
N PRO A 189 14.42 -5.68 5.90
CA PRO A 189 14.31 -4.34 6.49
C PRO A 189 13.35 -3.41 5.73
N LYS A 190 13.00 -3.75 4.48
CA LYS A 190 12.02 -3.01 3.68
C LYS A 190 10.57 -3.33 4.04
N THR A 191 10.33 -4.39 4.84
CA THR A 191 9.00 -4.91 5.17
C THR A 191 8.79 -4.93 6.67
N GLY A 192 7.64 -4.46 7.15
CA GLY A 192 7.24 -4.58 8.55
C GLY A 192 6.66 -5.98 8.86
N LYS A 193 6.86 -6.47 10.08
CA LYS A 193 6.30 -7.77 10.54
C LYS A 193 4.78 -7.83 10.39
N ASN A 194 4.10 -6.69 10.52
CA ASN A 194 2.64 -6.61 10.42
C ASN A 194 2.10 -6.98 9.04
N VAL A 195 2.90 -6.88 7.98
CA VAL A 195 2.45 -7.18 6.61
C VAL A 195 1.95 -8.61 6.49
N ALA A 196 2.75 -9.60 6.89
CA ALA A 196 2.34 -11.00 6.83
C ALA A 196 1.14 -11.29 7.73
N LEU A 197 1.10 -10.69 8.93
CA LEU A 197 -0.01 -10.84 9.87
C LEU A 197 -1.32 -10.27 9.30
N SER A 198 -1.25 -9.15 8.57
CA SER A 198 -2.43 -8.56 7.92
C SER A 198 -3.00 -9.46 6.81
N VAL A 199 -2.14 -10.16 6.06
CA VAL A 199 -2.56 -11.15 5.06
C VAL A 199 -3.27 -12.33 5.74
N ILE A 200 -2.67 -12.89 6.80
CA ILE A 200 -3.26 -14.00 7.56
C ILE A 200 -4.62 -13.57 8.14
N ALA A 201 -4.71 -12.36 8.70
CA ALA A 201 -5.96 -11.82 9.24
C ALA A 201 -7.03 -11.66 8.14
N ALA A 202 -6.65 -11.13 6.96
CA ALA A 202 -7.57 -11.00 5.83
C ALA A 202 -8.09 -12.36 5.35
N LEU A 203 -7.22 -13.36 5.21
CA LEU A 203 -7.61 -14.73 4.81
C LEU A 203 -8.54 -15.37 5.85
N ARG A 204 -8.26 -15.22 7.13
CA ARG A 204 -9.13 -15.71 8.21
C ARG A 204 -10.49 -15.03 8.20
N LYS A 205 -10.53 -13.70 7.99
CA LYS A 205 -11.77 -12.91 7.94
C LYS A 205 -12.71 -13.40 6.84
N MET A 206 -12.20 -13.87 5.70
CA MET A 206 -13.03 -14.37 4.58
C MET A 206 -13.92 -15.56 4.96
N HIS A 207 -13.53 -16.34 5.97
CA HIS A 207 -14.24 -17.56 6.40
C HIS A 207 -14.64 -17.52 7.88
N ALA A 208 -14.39 -16.42 8.59
CA ALA A 208 -14.71 -16.31 9.99
C ALA A 208 -16.22 -16.19 10.22
N PRO A 209 -16.78 -16.86 11.26
CA PRO A 209 -18.20 -16.71 11.61
C PRO A 209 -18.51 -15.32 12.18
N LEU A 210 -17.51 -14.58 12.65
CA LEU A 210 -17.59 -13.19 13.09
C LEU A 210 -16.53 -12.40 12.36
N ALA A 211 -16.94 -11.40 11.58
CA ALA A 211 -16.07 -10.42 10.95
C ALA A 211 -16.24 -9.05 11.64
N VAL A 212 -15.14 -8.38 11.94
CA VAL A 212 -15.09 -7.05 12.53
C VAL A 212 -14.35 -6.10 11.59
N GLY A 213 -14.83 -4.87 11.49
CA GLY A 213 -14.39 -3.88 10.51
C GLY A 213 -14.98 -4.14 9.12
N THR A 214 -14.82 -3.18 8.20
CA THR A 214 -15.30 -3.26 6.81
C THR A 214 -14.38 -4.09 5.92
#